data_b8fe26e603b2521536572b855441711d
#
_entry.id   b8fe26e603b2521536572b855441711d
#
_cell.length_a   1.000
_cell.length_b   1.000
_cell.length_c   1.000
_cell.angle_alpha   90.00
_cell.angle_beta   90.00
_cell.angle_gamma   90.00
#
_symmetry.space_group_name_H-M   'P 1'
#
loop_
_entity.id
_entity.type
_entity.pdbx_description
1 polymer ?
#
loop_
_entity_poly.entity_id
_entity_poly.type
_entity_poly.pdbx_seq_one_letter_code
_entity_poly.pdbx_strand_id
1 'polypeptide(L)'
;MKTKKAPKTTEKTIKISAEEILTNQLIEFFEKGNTFKKDWNTSTKGKLINCQTSAEYNGSNVVLLMMHQILGGYPHSIYCGFGQGKTLKMRLKKGSKSARILMPILHSEDKLDPETKKPILDALGDPVKTNWMTYKTACVFNIDQFEDSEQKQKILDKFVSAPGATVQSFKDHKPTEKLINSYIKRESIDVFFGGNSAFYTPSADTVTMPEKEQFTSRCGYYGTYLHELIHSTGHQKRINRKTLTDPNTNRKSYATEELITELAAVNLTHELKISTIDKIQNSAAYLESWIKTLKADKKILFKLLTQSN
;
A
#
# COMPACT_ATOMS: atom_id res chain seq x y z
N MET A 1 -51.80 -23.28 -31.30
CA MET A 1 -51.51 -22.49 -30.06
C MET A 1 -50.00 -22.22 -30.03
N LYS A 2 -49.59 -20.98 -30.25
CA LYS A 2 -48.19 -20.58 -30.20
C LYS A 2 -47.90 -20.05 -28.78
N THR A 3 -47.13 -20.78 -28.01
CA THR A 3 -46.67 -20.36 -26.67
C THR A 3 -45.70 -19.20 -26.79
N LYS A 4 -46.07 -18.02 -26.27
CA LYS A 4 -45.20 -16.85 -26.11
C LYS A 4 -44.15 -17.15 -25.05
N LYS A 5 -42.88 -17.17 -25.45
CA LYS A 5 -41.73 -17.15 -24.53
C LYS A 5 -41.73 -15.81 -23.74
N ALA A 6 -41.69 -15.87 -22.43
CA ALA A 6 -41.54 -14.72 -21.53
C ALA A 6 -40.17 -14.06 -21.78
N PRO A 7 -40.06 -12.74 -21.65
CA PRO A 7 -38.77 -12.04 -21.83
C PRO A 7 -37.79 -12.42 -20.69
N LYS A 8 -36.59 -12.85 -21.06
CA LYS A 8 -35.48 -13.03 -20.13
C LYS A 8 -35.06 -11.66 -19.59
N THR A 9 -35.37 -11.41 -18.34
CA THR A 9 -34.82 -10.28 -17.59
C THR A 9 -33.31 -10.51 -17.48
N THR A 10 -32.52 -9.80 -18.26
CA THR A 10 -31.07 -9.74 -18.10
C THR A 10 -30.79 -8.89 -16.87
N GLU A 11 -30.54 -9.53 -15.71
CA GLU A 11 -29.92 -8.86 -14.59
C GLU A 11 -28.60 -8.26 -15.08
N LYS A 12 -28.52 -6.93 -15.12
CA LYS A 12 -27.28 -6.21 -15.35
C LYS A 12 -26.37 -6.54 -14.15
N THR A 13 -25.41 -7.42 -14.37
CA THR A 13 -24.33 -7.66 -13.40
C THR A 13 -23.59 -6.32 -13.22
N ILE A 14 -23.81 -5.68 -12.07
CA ILE A 14 -23.13 -4.43 -11.70
C ILE A 14 -21.65 -4.79 -11.64
N LYS A 15 -20.86 -4.29 -12.59
CA LYS A 15 -19.40 -4.43 -12.55
C LYS A 15 -18.88 -3.55 -11.43
N ILE A 16 -18.56 -4.17 -10.30
CA ILE A 16 -17.89 -3.49 -9.18
C ILE A 16 -16.51 -3.01 -9.67
N SER A 17 -16.20 -1.74 -9.43
CA SER A 17 -14.91 -1.18 -9.86
C SER A 17 -13.73 -1.79 -9.09
N ALA A 18 -12.51 -1.65 -9.63
CA ALA A 18 -11.31 -2.12 -8.96
C ALA A 18 -11.15 -1.44 -7.59
N GLU A 19 -11.44 -0.15 -7.52
CA GLU A 19 -11.38 0.67 -6.32
C GLU A 19 -12.35 0.17 -5.23
N GLU A 20 -13.59 -0.16 -5.62
CA GLU A 20 -14.58 -0.70 -4.69
C GLU A 20 -14.17 -2.07 -4.13
N ILE A 21 -13.59 -2.93 -4.97
CA ILE A 21 -13.09 -4.24 -4.54
C ILE A 21 -12.02 -4.05 -3.45
N LEU A 22 -11.08 -3.14 -3.68
CA LEU A 22 -9.98 -2.88 -2.76
C LEU A 22 -10.47 -2.26 -1.45
N THR A 23 -11.36 -1.29 -1.55
CA THR A 23 -11.96 -0.65 -0.37
C THR A 23 -12.73 -1.66 0.48
N ASN A 24 -13.49 -2.56 -0.14
CA ASN A 24 -14.20 -3.60 0.58
C ASN A 24 -13.25 -4.59 1.28
N GLN A 25 -12.11 -4.92 0.67
CA GLN A 25 -11.08 -5.75 1.31
C GLN A 25 -10.48 -5.07 2.54
N LEU A 26 -10.21 -3.76 2.45
CA LEU A 26 -9.68 -3.00 3.58
C LEU A 26 -10.72 -2.87 4.71
N ILE A 27 -11.99 -2.65 4.37
CA ILE A 27 -13.09 -2.63 5.35
C ILE A 27 -13.16 -3.99 6.06
N GLU A 28 -13.17 -5.10 5.32
CA GLU A 28 -13.20 -6.45 5.89
C GLU A 28 -11.99 -6.69 6.81
N PHE A 29 -10.81 -6.21 6.42
CA PHE A 29 -9.60 -6.30 7.22
C PHE A 29 -9.77 -5.63 8.58
N PHE A 30 -10.26 -4.40 8.60
CA PHE A 30 -10.47 -3.65 9.84
C PHE A 30 -11.65 -4.16 10.66
N GLU A 31 -12.75 -4.61 10.04
CA GLU A 31 -13.92 -5.17 10.74
C GLU A 31 -13.57 -6.45 11.51
N LYS A 32 -12.55 -7.18 11.06
CA LYS A 32 -12.01 -8.34 11.79
C LYS A 32 -11.08 -7.95 12.95
N GLY A 33 -10.98 -6.65 13.27
CA GLY A 33 -10.11 -6.15 14.32
C GLY A 33 -8.62 -6.24 13.98
N ASN A 34 -8.28 -6.50 12.70
CA ASN A 34 -6.90 -6.54 12.28
C ASN A 34 -6.35 -5.11 12.17
N THR A 35 -5.07 -5.00 12.44
CA THR A 35 -4.26 -3.81 12.21
C THR A 35 -3.03 -4.24 11.44
N PHE A 36 -2.27 -3.31 10.89
CA PHE A 36 -0.99 -3.65 10.27
C PHE A 36 0.10 -4.01 11.30
N LYS A 37 -0.29 -4.16 12.58
CA LYS A 37 0.58 -4.70 13.62
C LYS A 37 0.74 -6.20 13.43
N LYS A 38 1.93 -6.68 13.17
CA LYS A 38 2.34 -8.06 13.45
C LYS A 38 3.85 -8.16 13.61
N ASP A 39 4.27 -8.91 14.66
CA ASP A 39 5.62 -9.44 14.81
C ASP A 39 5.86 -10.47 13.71
N TRP A 40 6.24 -10.02 12.52
CA TRP A 40 6.57 -10.90 11.44
C TRP A 40 8.07 -10.97 11.28
N ASN A 41 8.63 -12.11 11.70
CA ASN A 41 9.86 -12.59 11.12
C ASN A 41 9.58 -12.89 9.64
N THR A 42 9.73 -11.89 8.79
CA THR A 42 9.57 -12.08 7.35
C THR A 42 10.79 -12.84 6.85
N SER A 43 10.61 -14.13 6.64
CA SER A 43 11.60 -15.02 6.03
C SER A 43 12.13 -14.51 4.67
N THR A 44 11.41 -13.59 4.02
CA THR A 44 11.75 -12.96 2.72
C THR A 44 12.45 -11.62 2.85
N LYS A 45 13.04 -11.27 3.99
CA LYS A 45 13.64 -9.94 4.25
C LYS A 45 12.69 -8.77 4.01
N GLY A 46 11.40 -8.96 4.30
CA GLY A 46 10.36 -7.93 4.15
C GLY A 46 9.88 -7.68 2.72
N LYS A 47 10.31 -8.47 1.73
CA LYS A 47 9.92 -8.28 0.34
C LYS A 47 8.68 -9.08 -0.02
N LEU A 48 7.71 -8.41 -0.66
CA LEU A 48 6.57 -9.06 -1.32
C LEU A 48 6.97 -9.38 -2.77
N ILE A 49 7.10 -10.67 -3.10
CA ILE A 49 7.77 -11.12 -4.31
C ILE A 49 6.82 -11.97 -5.16
N ASN A 50 6.85 -11.77 -6.48
CA ASN A 50 6.26 -12.70 -7.43
C ASN A 50 7.21 -13.89 -7.64
N CYS A 51 6.74 -15.11 -7.37
CA CYS A 51 7.58 -16.30 -7.38
C CYS A 51 8.13 -16.66 -8.77
N GLN A 52 7.43 -16.31 -9.85
CA GLN A 52 7.85 -16.64 -11.21
C GLN A 52 8.79 -15.58 -11.77
N THR A 53 8.43 -14.29 -11.64
CA THR A 53 9.19 -13.19 -12.25
C THR A 53 10.29 -12.67 -11.37
N SER A 54 10.30 -13.02 -10.09
CA SER A 54 11.17 -12.45 -9.05
C SER A 54 11.00 -10.94 -8.83
N ALA A 55 9.99 -10.34 -9.47
CA ALA A 55 9.68 -8.93 -9.30
C ALA A 55 9.07 -8.66 -7.91
N GLU A 56 9.44 -7.54 -7.32
CA GLU A 56 8.84 -7.04 -6.08
C GLU A 56 7.51 -6.34 -6.40
N TYR A 57 6.51 -6.55 -5.55
CA TYR A 57 5.26 -5.79 -5.59
C TYR A 57 5.47 -4.43 -4.92
N ASN A 58 4.94 -3.37 -5.52
CA ASN A 58 5.12 -1.99 -5.09
C ASN A 58 3.78 -1.26 -4.98
N GLY A 59 3.79 -0.08 -4.36
CA GLY A 59 2.65 0.81 -4.24
C GLY A 59 1.46 0.16 -3.53
N SER A 60 0.25 0.43 -4.01
CA SER A 60 -1.00 -0.09 -3.41
C SER A 60 -1.03 -1.61 -3.25
N ASN A 61 -0.31 -2.35 -4.11
CA ASN A 61 -0.26 -3.80 -4.04
C ASN A 61 0.43 -4.31 -2.77
N VAL A 62 1.34 -3.51 -2.20
CA VAL A 62 1.98 -3.83 -0.92
C VAL A 62 0.94 -3.95 0.17
N VAL A 63 0.10 -2.92 0.33
CA VAL A 63 -0.97 -2.90 1.34
C VAL A 63 -1.93 -4.07 1.16
N LEU A 64 -2.36 -4.32 -0.08
CA LEU A 64 -3.31 -5.38 -0.41
C LEU A 64 -2.78 -6.77 -0.09
N LEU A 65 -1.53 -7.04 -0.47
CA LEU A 65 -0.90 -8.33 -0.23
C LEU A 65 -0.58 -8.54 1.24
N MET A 66 -0.19 -7.49 1.97
CA MET A 66 0.00 -7.55 3.41
C MET A 66 -1.31 -7.86 4.14
N MET A 67 -2.43 -7.21 3.79
CA MET A 67 -3.74 -7.55 4.33
C MET A 67 -4.11 -9.02 4.07
N HIS A 68 -3.94 -9.49 2.84
CA HIS A 68 -4.22 -10.88 2.48
C HIS A 68 -3.35 -11.86 3.28
N GLN A 69 -2.07 -11.52 3.47
CA GLN A 69 -1.13 -12.32 4.24
C GLN A 69 -1.56 -12.40 5.71
N ILE A 70 -1.93 -11.27 6.33
CA ILE A 70 -2.40 -11.20 7.72
C ILE A 70 -3.69 -12.00 7.89
N LEU A 71 -4.70 -11.76 7.05
CA LEU A 71 -6.00 -12.43 7.12
C LEU A 71 -5.89 -13.95 6.93
N GLY A 72 -4.97 -14.39 6.08
CA GLY A 72 -4.73 -15.80 5.80
C GLY A 72 -3.75 -16.48 6.77
N GLY A 73 -3.07 -15.72 7.63
CA GLY A 73 -2.03 -16.25 8.52
C GLY A 73 -0.83 -16.85 7.77
N TYR A 74 -0.55 -16.34 6.56
CA TYR A 74 0.52 -16.89 5.71
C TYR A 74 1.90 -16.43 6.19
N PRO A 75 2.85 -17.34 6.44
CA PRO A 75 4.19 -16.98 6.91
C PRO A 75 5.10 -16.38 5.84
N HIS A 76 4.83 -16.65 4.55
CA HIS A 76 5.70 -16.20 3.48
C HIS A 76 5.09 -15.06 2.67
N SER A 77 5.92 -14.08 2.28
CA SER A 77 5.53 -12.92 1.46
C SER A 77 5.75 -13.18 -0.04
N ILE A 78 5.42 -14.38 -0.50
CA ILE A 78 5.63 -14.84 -1.88
C ILE A 78 4.29 -15.11 -2.54
N TYR A 79 4.09 -14.56 -3.73
CA TYR A 79 2.83 -14.63 -4.43
C TYR A 79 3.01 -15.03 -5.90
N CYS A 80 1.99 -15.65 -6.49
CA CYS A 80 1.90 -15.85 -7.93
C CYS A 80 0.45 -15.91 -8.43
N GLY A 81 0.26 -15.60 -9.70
CA GLY A 81 -1.02 -15.80 -10.37
C GLY A 81 -1.34 -17.28 -10.57
N PHE A 82 -2.63 -17.62 -10.76
CA PHE A 82 -3.06 -19.01 -10.99
C PHE A 82 -2.34 -19.65 -12.19
N GLY A 83 -2.27 -18.93 -13.33
CA GLY A 83 -1.57 -19.39 -14.53
C GLY A 83 -0.07 -19.61 -14.29
N GLN A 84 0.56 -18.70 -13.52
CA GLN A 84 1.95 -18.82 -13.13
C GLN A 84 2.20 -20.06 -12.27
N GLY A 85 1.35 -20.32 -11.27
CA GLY A 85 1.42 -21.52 -10.45
C GLY A 85 1.30 -22.81 -11.28
N LYS A 86 0.38 -22.82 -12.27
CA LYS A 86 0.24 -23.94 -13.21
C LYS A 86 1.50 -24.15 -14.07
N THR A 87 2.10 -23.07 -14.58
CA THR A 87 3.37 -23.15 -15.33
C THR A 87 4.50 -23.70 -14.48
N LEU A 88 4.53 -23.36 -13.20
CA LEU A 88 5.48 -23.86 -12.22
C LEU A 88 5.11 -25.26 -11.69
N LYS A 89 4.10 -25.92 -12.27
CA LYS A 89 3.60 -27.25 -11.86
C LYS A 89 3.21 -27.33 -10.38
N MET A 90 2.77 -26.20 -9.80
CA MET A 90 2.25 -26.15 -8.43
C MET A 90 0.72 -26.25 -8.45
N ARG A 91 0.16 -27.04 -7.55
CA ARG A 91 -1.27 -27.24 -7.39
C ARG A 91 -1.81 -26.38 -6.24
N LEU A 92 -2.85 -25.61 -6.54
CA LEU A 92 -3.52 -24.77 -5.54
C LEU A 92 -4.40 -25.63 -4.63
N LYS A 93 -4.35 -25.42 -3.32
CA LYS A 93 -5.20 -26.09 -2.34
C LYS A 93 -6.67 -25.73 -2.57
N LYS A 94 -7.57 -26.70 -2.45
CA LYS A 94 -9.02 -26.49 -2.59
C LYS A 94 -9.52 -25.45 -1.57
N GLY A 95 -10.34 -24.52 -2.03
CA GLY A 95 -10.89 -23.45 -1.17
C GLY A 95 -9.99 -22.24 -0.97
N SER A 96 -8.80 -22.21 -1.58
CA SER A 96 -7.91 -21.03 -1.53
C SER A 96 -8.57 -19.79 -2.09
N LYS A 97 -8.48 -18.68 -1.35
CA LYS A 97 -8.97 -17.37 -1.76
C LYS A 97 -7.82 -16.52 -2.29
N SER A 98 -7.99 -15.90 -3.46
CA SER A 98 -6.97 -15.03 -4.05
C SER A 98 -6.93 -13.66 -3.39
N ALA A 99 -5.75 -13.05 -3.33
CA ALA A 99 -5.64 -11.61 -3.24
C ALA A 99 -5.93 -10.98 -4.61
N ARG A 100 -6.51 -9.79 -4.61
CA ARG A 100 -6.62 -8.96 -5.82
C ARG A 100 -5.58 -7.88 -5.79
N ILE A 101 -4.85 -7.74 -6.89
CA ILE A 101 -3.84 -6.69 -7.08
C ILE A 101 -4.25 -5.78 -8.24
N LEU A 102 -3.69 -4.57 -8.25
CA LEU A 102 -3.83 -3.61 -9.34
C LEU A 102 -2.70 -3.81 -10.36
N MET A 103 -3.07 -3.90 -11.61
CA MET A 103 -2.15 -3.89 -12.74
C MET A 103 -2.33 -2.59 -13.51
N PRO A 104 -1.34 -1.69 -13.52
CA PRO A 104 -1.42 -0.47 -14.30
C PRO A 104 -1.39 -0.79 -15.80
N ILE A 105 -2.18 -0.05 -16.56
CA ILE A 105 -2.18 -0.07 -18.03
C ILE A 105 -1.93 1.36 -18.46
N LEU A 106 -0.79 1.58 -19.07
CA LEU A 106 -0.45 2.87 -19.67
C LEU A 106 -1.15 2.96 -21.03
N HIS A 107 -1.94 3.98 -21.21
CA HIS A 107 -2.51 4.39 -22.49
C HIS A 107 -1.73 5.59 -23.02
N SER A 108 -1.54 5.62 -24.32
CA SER A 108 -0.87 6.72 -25.01
C SER A 108 -1.62 7.01 -26.30
N GLU A 109 -2.08 8.22 -26.46
CA GLU A 109 -2.77 8.69 -27.68
C GLU A 109 -2.16 10.00 -28.14
N ASP A 110 -2.26 10.28 -29.43
CA ASP A 110 -1.82 11.55 -29.98
C ASP A 110 -2.71 12.67 -29.45
N LYS A 111 -2.09 13.73 -28.97
CA LYS A 111 -2.81 14.92 -28.54
C LYS A 111 -3.35 15.63 -29.78
N LEU A 112 -4.68 15.69 -29.90
CA LEU A 112 -5.32 16.32 -31.03
C LEU A 112 -5.63 17.80 -30.78
N ASP A 113 -5.46 18.61 -31.80
CA ASP A 113 -5.95 19.99 -31.82
C ASP A 113 -7.48 20.00 -31.70
N PRO A 114 -8.08 20.82 -30.80
CA PRO A 114 -9.51 20.81 -30.55
C PRO A 114 -10.37 21.16 -31.78
N GLU A 115 -9.86 22.01 -32.66
CA GLU A 115 -10.60 22.53 -33.83
C GLU A 115 -10.37 21.67 -35.06
N THR A 116 -9.10 21.39 -35.39
CA THR A 116 -8.73 20.70 -36.62
C THR A 116 -8.76 19.19 -36.49
N LYS A 117 -8.81 18.65 -35.26
CA LYS A 117 -8.73 17.20 -34.94
C LYS A 117 -7.47 16.50 -35.48
N LYS A 118 -6.45 17.29 -35.85
CA LYS A 118 -5.15 16.75 -36.28
C LYS A 118 -4.20 16.60 -35.08
N PRO A 119 -3.22 15.69 -35.15
CA PRO A 119 -2.20 15.58 -34.13
C PRO A 119 -1.42 16.89 -33.97
N ILE A 120 -1.21 17.31 -32.74
CA ILE A 120 -0.30 18.42 -32.42
C ILE A 120 1.11 17.84 -32.50
N LEU A 121 1.97 18.51 -33.28
CA LEU A 121 3.37 18.11 -33.44
C LEU A 121 4.27 18.93 -32.52
N ASP A 122 5.35 18.32 -32.06
CA ASP A 122 6.41 19.00 -31.33
C ASP A 122 7.38 19.75 -32.28
N ALA A 123 8.42 20.32 -31.74
CA ALA A 123 9.45 21.07 -32.50
C ALA A 123 10.25 20.21 -33.48
N LEU A 124 10.21 18.86 -33.34
CA LEU A 124 10.87 17.91 -34.21
C LEU A 124 9.93 17.33 -35.27
N GLY A 125 8.64 17.68 -35.23
CA GLY A 125 7.62 17.16 -36.11
C GLY A 125 6.96 15.87 -35.65
N ASP A 126 7.25 15.40 -34.43
CA ASP A 126 6.67 14.20 -33.86
C ASP A 126 5.34 14.51 -33.13
N PRO A 127 4.34 13.57 -33.18
CA PRO A 127 3.10 13.76 -32.46
C PRO A 127 3.29 13.85 -30.95
N VAL A 128 2.81 14.92 -30.35
CA VAL A 128 2.75 15.05 -28.88
C VAL A 128 1.79 14.01 -28.33
N LYS A 129 2.24 13.22 -27.35
CA LYS A 129 1.43 12.18 -26.72
C LYS A 129 0.74 12.68 -25.47
N THR A 130 -0.52 12.28 -25.29
CA THR A 130 -1.20 12.33 -24.00
C THR A 130 -1.18 10.95 -23.40
N ASN A 131 -0.60 10.84 -22.21
CA ASN A 131 -0.51 9.56 -21.51
C ASN A 131 -1.46 9.58 -20.31
N TRP A 132 -2.20 8.47 -20.12
CA TRP A 132 -2.98 8.25 -18.90
C TRP A 132 -2.94 6.79 -18.48
N MET A 133 -3.18 6.56 -17.20
CA MET A 133 -3.18 5.22 -16.63
C MET A 133 -4.59 4.75 -16.31
N THR A 134 -4.88 3.52 -16.65
CA THR A 134 -6.02 2.77 -16.12
C THR A 134 -5.52 1.55 -15.36
N TYR A 135 -6.39 0.93 -14.56
CA TYR A 135 -6.01 -0.22 -13.76
C TYR A 135 -6.93 -1.40 -14.07
N LYS A 136 -6.35 -2.57 -14.23
CA LYS A 136 -7.05 -3.85 -14.18
C LYS A 136 -6.76 -4.56 -12.87
N THR A 137 -7.67 -5.37 -12.41
CA THR A 137 -7.42 -6.28 -11.28
C THR A 137 -6.89 -7.62 -11.79
N ALA A 138 -5.92 -8.17 -11.08
CA ALA A 138 -5.48 -9.55 -11.25
C ALA A 138 -5.59 -10.31 -9.93
N CYS A 139 -5.76 -11.62 -10.04
CA CYS A 139 -5.81 -12.52 -8.88
C CYS A 139 -4.44 -13.18 -8.69
N VAL A 140 -3.91 -13.08 -7.47
CA VAL A 140 -2.70 -13.78 -7.05
C VAL A 140 -2.97 -14.58 -5.79
N PHE A 141 -2.18 -15.61 -5.58
CA PHE A 141 -2.26 -16.52 -4.44
C PHE A 141 -0.93 -16.53 -3.70
N ASN A 142 -0.99 -16.61 -2.38
CA ASN A 142 0.20 -16.79 -1.58
C ASN A 142 0.78 -18.17 -1.80
N ILE A 143 2.10 -18.32 -1.69
CA ILE A 143 2.81 -19.60 -1.86
C ILE A 143 2.31 -20.67 -0.88
N ASP A 144 1.86 -20.27 0.31
CA ASP A 144 1.35 -21.18 1.34
C ASP A 144 -0.01 -21.79 0.99
N GLN A 145 -0.70 -21.24 0.00
CA GLN A 145 -1.94 -21.77 -0.54
C GLN A 145 -1.75 -22.87 -1.60
N PHE A 146 -0.51 -23.16 -1.97
CA PHE A 146 -0.19 -24.28 -2.85
C PHE A 146 0.15 -25.53 -2.04
N GLU A 147 -0.19 -26.69 -2.60
CA GLU A 147 0.18 -27.99 -2.03
C GLU A 147 1.70 -28.12 -1.94
N ASP A 148 2.17 -28.90 -0.97
CA ASP A 148 3.60 -29.11 -0.79
C ASP A 148 4.14 -29.92 -1.98
N SER A 149 5.22 -29.48 -2.53
CA SER A 149 5.86 -30.03 -3.71
C SER A 149 7.33 -29.63 -3.78
N GLU A 150 8.12 -30.40 -4.52
CA GLU A 150 9.52 -30.05 -4.78
C GLU A 150 9.68 -28.66 -5.40
N GLN A 151 8.76 -28.28 -6.28
CA GLN A 151 8.80 -26.96 -6.92
C GLN A 151 8.51 -25.82 -5.94
N LYS A 152 7.54 -26.03 -5.03
CA LYS A 152 7.28 -25.07 -3.95
C LYS A 152 8.52 -24.93 -3.06
N GLN A 153 9.16 -26.04 -2.70
CA GLN A 153 10.37 -26.01 -1.86
C GLN A 153 11.51 -25.25 -2.54
N LYS A 154 11.76 -25.48 -3.82
CA LYS A 154 12.78 -24.73 -4.59
C LYS A 154 12.52 -23.22 -4.59
N ILE A 155 11.25 -22.80 -4.65
CA ILE A 155 10.88 -21.39 -4.55
C ILE A 155 11.15 -20.86 -3.15
N LEU A 156 10.79 -21.61 -2.11
CA LEU A 156 11.06 -21.23 -0.73
C LEU A 156 12.57 -21.09 -0.49
N ASP A 157 13.37 -22.07 -0.91
CA ASP A 157 14.83 -22.05 -0.78
C ASP A 157 15.47 -20.85 -1.48
N LYS A 158 14.90 -20.45 -2.62
CA LYS A 158 15.37 -19.27 -3.38
C LYS A 158 15.12 -17.94 -2.67
N PHE A 159 13.96 -17.78 -2.04
CA PHE A 159 13.51 -16.48 -1.54
C PHE A 159 13.52 -16.35 -0.01
N VAL A 160 13.47 -17.45 0.71
CA VAL A 160 13.45 -17.51 2.17
C VAL A 160 14.87 -17.63 2.69
N SER A 161 15.32 -16.65 3.47
CA SER A 161 16.60 -16.75 4.18
C SER A 161 16.42 -17.68 5.40
N ALA A 162 17.46 -18.44 5.75
CA ALA A 162 17.45 -19.26 6.95
C ALA A 162 17.04 -18.45 8.19
N PRO A 163 16.21 -18.99 9.10
CA PRO A 163 15.90 -18.35 10.36
C PRO A 163 17.17 -18.22 11.18
N GLY A 164 17.60 -16.99 11.48
CA GLY A 164 18.81 -16.79 12.28
C GLY A 164 19.42 -15.40 12.28
N ALA A 165 18.78 -14.40 11.69
CA ALA A 165 19.24 -13.03 11.91
C ALA A 165 18.73 -12.55 13.30
N THR A 166 19.51 -12.84 14.35
CA THR A 166 19.42 -12.17 15.66
C THR A 166 19.25 -10.68 15.48
N VAL A 167 18.35 -10.08 16.26
CA VAL A 167 18.19 -8.64 16.42
C VAL A 167 19.57 -8.05 16.73
N GLN A 168 20.28 -7.61 15.70
CA GLN A 168 21.52 -6.87 15.87
C GLN A 168 21.19 -5.46 16.38
N SER A 169 22.05 -4.95 17.24
CA SER A 169 22.03 -3.59 17.71
C SER A 169 21.55 -2.63 16.62
N PHE A 170 20.68 -1.73 17.01
CA PHE A 170 20.01 -0.75 16.18
C PHE A 170 21.01 0.10 15.36
N LYS A 171 21.37 -0.37 14.18
CA LYS A 171 22.25 0.35 13.24
C LYS A 171 21.45 1.23 12.30
N ASP A 172 22.01 2.38 11.95
CA ASP A 172 21.43 3.30 10.99
C ASP A 172 21.12 2.64 9.65
N HIS A 173 19.97 2.99 9.11
CA HIS A 173 19.63 2.63 7.74
C HIS A 173 19.97 3.81 6.83
N LYS A 174 21.15 3.82 6.27
CA LYS A 174 21.69 4.93 5.46
C LYS A 174 20.74 5.45 4.38
N PRO A 175 20.02 4.60 3.59
CA PRO A 175 19.07 5.10 2.60
C PRO A 175 17.92 5.89 3.23
N THR A 176 17.39 5.45 4.37
CA THR A 176 16.31 6.15 5.08
C THR A 176 16.80 7.45 5.71
N GLU A 177 17.97 7.45 6.34
CA GLU A 177 18.58 8.67 6.87
C GLU A 177 18.79 9.71 5.76
N LYS A 178 19.30 9.30 4.61
CA LYS A 178 19.48 10.19 3.47
C LYS A 178 18.15 10.77 2.98
N LEU A 179 17.10 9.96 2.89
CA LEU A 179 15.74 10.41 2.50
C LEU A 179 15.21 11.43 3.51
N ILE A 180 15.20 11.08 4.81
CA ILE A 180 14.71 11.91 5.89
C ILE A 180 15.44 13.27 5.90
N ASN A 181 16.78 13.24 5.92
CA ASN A 181 17.59 14.45 6.00
C ASN A 181 17.43 15.32 4.74
N SER A 182 17.30 14.72 3.56
CA SER A 182 17.06 15.46 2.32
C SER A 182 15.69 16.12 2.31
N TYR A 183 14.66 15.43 2.79
CA TYR A 183 13.30 15.95 2.88
C TYR A 183 13.21 17.10 3.91
N ILE A 184 13.71 16.89 5.12
CA ILE A 184 13.73 17.90 6.19
C ILE A 184 14.44 19.17 5.71
N LYS A 185 15.61 19.02 5.09
CA LYS A 185 16.38 20.16 4.57
C LYS A 185 15.64 20.89 3.44
N ARG A 186 15.08 20.16 2.49
CA ARG A 186 14.33 20.74 1.36
C ARG A 186 13.11 21.51 1.81
N GLU A 187 12.36 20.95 2.75
CA GLU A 187 11.08 21.50 3.21
C GLU A 187 11.22 22.44 4.40
N SER A 188 12.45 22.62 4.92
CA SER A 188 12.75 23.46 6.09
C SER A 188 11.91 23.09 7.32
N ILE A 189 11.87 21.79 7.64
CA ILE A 189 11.15 21.26 8.80
C ILE A 189 12.09 21.21 9.99
N ASP A 190 11.70 21.80 11.11
CA ASP A 190 12.44 21.66 12.36
C ASP A 190 12.07 20.35 13.06
N VAL A 191 13.08 19.62 13.50
CA VAL A 191 12.92 18.36 14.21
C VAL A 191 13.53 18.45 15.60
N PHE A 192 12.72 18.12 16.59
CA PHE A 192 13.12 18.10 18.00
C PHE A 192 13.14 16.66 18.50
N PHE A 193 14.19 16.32 19.24
CA PHE A 193 14.31 15.02 19.90
C PHE A 193 14.14 15.18 21.41
N GLY A 194 13.44 14.23 22.02
CA GLY A 194 13.18 14.16 23.47
C GLY A 194 11.74 13.80 23.80
N GLY A 195 11.49 13.60 25.09
CA GLY A 195 10.17 13.18 25.57
C GLY A 195 9.82 11.73 25.26
N ASN A 196 8.52 11.39 25.34
CA ASN A 196 8.02 10.02 25.22
C ASN A 196 6.98 9.85 24.10
N SER A 197 6.81 10.87 23.26
CA SER A 197 5.78 10.86 22.21
C SER A 197 6.34 11.42 20.89
N ALA A 198 5.97 10.79 19.79
CA ALA A 198 6.20 11.32 18.46
C ALA A 198 4.94 12.04 17.99
N PHE A 199 5.10 13.20 17.37
CA PHE A 199 4.01 13.95 16.76
C PHE A 199 4.51 15.04 15.82
N TYR A 200 3.71 15.31 14.79
CA TYR A 200 3.86 16.49 13.94
C TYR A 200 2.95 17.62 14.43
N THR A 201 3.48 18.84 14.49
CA THR A 201 2.73 20.04 14.88
C THR A 201 2.47 20.92 13.66
N PRO A 202 1.26 20.91 13.07
CA PRO A 202 0.97 21.64 11.83
C PRO A 202 1.15 23.16 11.97
N SER A 203 0.81 23.75 13.11
CA SER A 203 0.90 25.21 13.32
C SER A 203 2.33 25.74 13.36
N ALA A 204 3.27 24.91 13.81
CA ALA A 204 4.70 25.26 13.88
C ALA A 204 5.52 24.65 12.74
N ASP A 205 4.94 23.72 11.97
CA ASP A 205 5.59 22.94 10.93
C ASP A 205 6.82 22.16 11.48
N THR A 206 6.65 21.54 12.64
CA THR A 206 7.72 20.85 13.36
C THR A 206 7.38 19.39 13.64
N VAL A 207 8.38 18.55 13.70
CA VAL A 207 8.28 17.15 14.14
C VAL A 207 8.98 16.99 15.48
N THR A 208 8.33 16.32 16.43
CA THR A 208 8.94 15.89 17.69
C THR A 208 9.05 14.37 17.67
N MET A 209 10.22 13.86 18.05
CA MET A 209 10.53 12.43 18.14
C MET A 209 11.11 12.09 19.51
N PRO A 210 10.78 10.92 20.09
CA PRO A 210 11.57 10.38 21.19
C PRO A 210 13.02 10.15 20.76
N GLU A 211 13.93 10.11 21.71
CA GLU A 211 15.33 9.76 21.46
C GLU A 211 15.42 8.37 20.82
N LYS A 212 16.37 8.21 19.91
CA LYS A 212 16.54 6.99 19.11
C LYS A 212 16.72 5.75 20.00
N GLU A 213 17.39 5.90 21.11
CA GLU A 213 17.70 4.87 22.10
C GLU A 213 16.46 4.32 22.82
N GLN A 214 15.34 5.06 22.79
CA GLN A 214 14.06 4.62 23.37
C GLN A 214 13.35 3.58 22.50
N PHE A 215 13.76 3.42 21.24
CA PHE A 215 13.15 2.45 20.33
C PHE A 215 13.82 1.08 20.40
N THR A 216 13.03 0.03 20.47
CA THR A 216 13.51 -1.36 20.54
C THR A 216 13.92 -1.93 19.18
N SER A 217 13.54 -1.27 18.08
CA SER A 217 13.86 -1.75 16.75
C SER A 217 14.11 -0.60 15.76
N ARG A 218 14.94 -0.85 14.77
CA ARG A 218 15.18 0.07 13.65
C ARG A 218 13.88 0.42 12.92
N CYS A 219 13.03 -0.58 12.72
CA CYS A 219 11.74 -0.41 12.08
C CYS A 219 10.81 0.49 12.90
N GLY A 220 10.75 0.28 14.21
CA GLY A 220 9.95 1.12 15.11
C GLY A 220 10.37 2.58 15.03
N TYR A 221 11.68 2.86 15.05
CA TYR A 221 12.20 4.23 14.96
C TYR A 221 11.87 4.89 13.62
N TYR A 222 12.31 4.27 12.52
CA TYR A 222 12.09 4.88 11.19
C TYR A 222 10.63 4.87 10.76
N GLY A 223 9.87 3.84 11.13
CA GLY A 223 8.43 3.78 10.85
C GLY A 223 7.68 4.93 11.53
N THR A 224 7.97 5.20 12.80
CA THR A 224 7.40 6.33 13.52
C THR A 224 7.86 7.66 12.91
N TYR A 225 9.15 7.81 12.62
CA TYR A 225 9.67 9.05 12.07
C TYR A 225 9.07 9.38 10.69
N LEU A 226 8.98 8.38 9.82
CA LEU A 226 8.35 8.54 8.51
C LEU A 226 6.86 8.84 8.64
N HIS A 227 6.14 8.25 9.61
CA HIS A 227 4.76 8.57 9.88
C HIS A 227 4.58 10.07 10.19
N GLU A 228 5.37 10.64 11.09
CA GLU A 228 5.30 12.06 11.43
C GLU A 228 5.70 12.97 10.26
N LEU A 229 6.70 12.57 9.47
CA LEU A 229 7.08 13.30 8.26
C LEU A 229 6.00 13.23 7.17
N ILE A 230 5.25 12.14 7.07
CA ILE A 230 4.13 12.04 6.13
C ILE A 230 3.00 13.00 6.54
N HIS A 231 2.71 13.17 7.82
CA HIS A 231 1.81 14.24 8.28
C HIS A 231 2.28 15.60 7.77
N SER A 232 3.57 15.89 7.88
CA SER A 232 4.12 17.17 7.42
C SER A 232 3.88 17.41 5.92
N THR A 233 3.83 16.38 5.08
CA THR A 233 3.50 16.55 3.65
C THR A 233 2.14 17.21 3.45
N GLY A 234 1.20 17.04 4.38
CA GLY A 234 -0.13 17.64 4.36
C GLY A 234 -0.17 19.13 4.70
N HIS A 235 0.93 19.72 5.13
CA HIS A 235 1.00 21.13 5.49
C HIS A 235 0.59 22.06 4.36
N GLN A 236 0.06 23.27 4.69
CA GLN A 236 -0.42 24.25 3.73
C GLN A 236 0.64 24.71 2.70
N LYS A 237 1.92 24.70 3.08
CA LYS A 237 3.05 25.03 2.20
C LYS A 237 3.39 23.92 1.21
N ARG A 238 2.84 22.71 1.38
CA ARG A 238 3.09 21.51 0.56
C ARG A 238 1.81 21.10 -0.16
N ILE A 239 1.33 19.87 0.05
CA ILE A 239 0.12 19.39 -0.67
C ILE A 239 -1.20 19.90 -0.09
N ASN A 240 -1.17 20.61 1.02
CA ASN A 240 -2.32 21.29 1.64
C ASN A 240 -3.52 20.36 1.82
N ARG A 241 -3.30 19.20 2.48
CA ARG A 241 -4.38 18.25 2.75
C ARG A 241 -5.41 18.86 3.68
N LYS A 242 -6.66 18.93 3.23
CA LYS A 242 -7.76 19.51 4.00
C LYS A 242 -8.08 18.72 5.28
N THR A 243 -7.73 17.47 5.35
CA THR A 243 -7.82 16.66 6.57
C THR A 243 -6.93 17.16 7.71
N LEU A 244 -5.86 17.87 7.37
CA LEU A 244 -4.89 18.44 8.29
C LEU A 244 -5.04 19.97 8.45
N THR A 245 -5.35 20.68 7.38
CA THR A 245 -5.22 22.15 7.31
C THR A 245 -6.54 22.91 7.45
N ASP A 246 -7.70 22.23 7.39
CA ASP A 246 -8.99 22.88 7.60
C ASP A 246 -9.16 23.25 9.07
N PRO A 247 -9.41 24.51 9.42
CA PRO A 247 -9.65 24.94 10.81
C PRO A 247 -10.89 24.28 11.43
N ASN A 248 -11.81 23.75 10.62
CA ASN A 248 -12.97 23.00 11.08
C ASN A 248 -12.73 21.48 11.14
N THR A 249 -11.46 21.05 11.27
CA THR A 249 -11.14 19.63 11.41
C THR A 249 -11.90 19.05 12.59
N ASN A 250 -12.53 17.92 12.34
CA ASN A 250 -13.25 17.15 13.32
C ASN A 250 -12.62 15.75 13.46
N ARG A 251 -13.15 14.96 14.39
CA ARG A 251 -12.68 13.58 14.63
C ARG A 251 -12.63 12.73 13.37
N LYS A 252 -13.55 12.95 12.41
CA LYS A 252 -13.57 12.21 11.14
C LYS A 252 -12.42 12.65 10.22
N SER A 253 -12.16 13.94 10.10
CA SER A 253 -11.05 14.48 9.31
C SER A 253 -9.72 13.99 9.86
N TYR A 254 -9.56 14.02 11.19
CA TYR A 254 -8.38 13.49 11.86
C TYR A 254 -8.16 12.00 11.58
N ALA A 255 -9.21 11.19 11.73
CA ALA A 255 -9.10 9.76 11.43
C ALA A 255 -8.78 9.46 9.96
N THR A 256 -9.23 10.31 9.04
CA THR A 256 -8.86 10.21 7.62
C THR A 256 -7.40 10.55 7.41
N GLU A 257 -6.88 11.59 8.04
CA GLU A 257 -5.46 11.96 8.00
C GLU A 257 -4.57 10.83 8.52
N GLU A 258 -4.93 10.22 9.67
CA GLU A 258 -4.23 9.06 10.22
C GLU A 258 -4.22 7.88 9.25
N LEU A 259 -5.35 7.59 8.58
CA LEU A 259 -5.43 6.52 7.59
C LEU A 259 -4.50 6.77 6.40
N ILE A 260 -4.46 8.01 5.89
CA ILE A 260 -3.56 8.41 4.80
C ILE A 260 -2.11 8.16 5.21
N THR A 261 -1.75 8.68 6.37
CA THR A 261 -0.39 8.65 6.89
C THR A 261 0.07 7.22 7.13
N GLU A 262 -0.80 6.41 7.70
CA GLU A 262 -0.56 5.00 7.95
C GLU A 262 -0.28 4.20 6.67
N LEU A 263 -1.16 4.33 5.67
CA LEU A 263 -1.02 3.63 4.41
C LEU A 263 0.24 4.07 3.65
N ALA A 264 0.56 5.35 3.70
CA ALA A 264 1.78 5.89 3.09
C ALA A 264 3.04 5.41 3.82
N ALA A 265 3.02 5.35 5.16
CA ALA A 265 4.13 4.83 5.96
C ALA A 265 4.40 3.35 5.66
N VAL A 266 3.35 2.52 5.52
CA VAL A 266 3.47 1.11 5.13
C VAL A 266 4.16 0.98 3.78
N ASN A 267 3.74 1.74 2.77
CA ASN A 267 4.36 1.70 1.45
C ASN A 267 5.82 2.16 1.49
N LEU A 268 6.09 3.30 2.11
CA LEU A 268 7.42 3.89 2.14
C LEU A 268 8.43 3.02 2.92
N THR A 269 8.03 2.45 4.05
CA THR A 269 8.87 1.52 4.81
C THR A 269 9.17 0.25 4.02
N HIS A 270 8.21 -0.24 3.23
CA HIS A 270 8.43 -1.38 2.34
C HIS A 270 9.45 -1.03 1.23
N GLU A 271 9.29 0.08 0.54
CA GLU A 271 10.21 0.53 -0.51
C GLU A 271 11.63 0.74 0.00
N LEU A 272 11.76 1.30 1.20
CA LEU A 272 13.03 1.49 1.86
C LEU A 272 13.65 0.19 2.41
N LYS A 273 12.94 -0.94 2.27
CA LYS A 273 13.40 -2.26 2.78
C LYS A 273 13.72 -2.23 4.27
N ILE A 274 13.04 -1.38 5.01
CA ILE A 274 13.05 -1.40 6.45
C ILE A 274 12.08 -2.50 6.83
N SER A 275 12.60 -3.64 7.23
CA SER A 275 11.81 -4.78 7.64
C SER A 275 10.80 -4.36 8.70
N THR A 276 9.52 -4.50 8.39
CA THR A 276 8.45 -3.71 8.90
C THR A 276 7.53 -4.45 9.81
N ILE A 277 6.67 -3.73 10.40
CA ILE A 277 5.40 -4.10 11.02
C ILE A 277 5.51 -4.26 12.53
N ASP A 278 6.62 -3.82 13.13
CA ASP A 278 6.71 -3.93 14.56
C ASP A 278 5.98 -2.83 15.35
N LYS A 279 5.59 -1.72 14.77
CA LYS A 279 4.84 -0.67 15.52
C LYS A 279 4.24 0.41 14.62
N ILE A 280 3.21 0.10 13.90
CA ILE A 280 2.24 1.12 13.59
C ILE A 280 1.23 1.09 14.74
N GLN A 281 1.26 2.09 15.59
CA GLN A 281 0.37 2.16 16.75
C GLN A 281 -1.04 2.58 16.30
N ASN A 282 -1.76 1.68 15.66
CA ASN A 282 -3.17 1.87 15.44
C ASN A 282 -3.92 1.61 16.73
N SER A 283 -4.37 2.66 17.37
CA SER A 283 -5.31 2.49 18.45
C SER A 283 -6.63 1.98 17.88
N ALA A 284 -7.23 0.98 18.54
CA ALA A 284 -8.57 0.47 18.20
C ALA A 284 -9.62 1.60 18.07
N ALA A 285 -9.37 2.76 18.66
CA ALA A 285 -10.21 3.96 18.58
C ALA A 285 -10.38 4.53 17.17
N TYR A 286 -9.42 4.29 16.26
CA TYR A 286 -9.51 4.80 14.87
C TYR A 286 -10.15 3.80 13.92
N LEU A 287 -10.14 2.50 14.21
CA LEU A 287 -10.65 1.47 13.32
C LEU A 287 -12.10 1.70 12.92
N GLU A 288 -12.96 2.01 13.88
CA GLU A 288 -14.38 2.27 13.62
C GLU A 288 -14.57 3.50 12.71
N SER A 289 -13.79 4.55 12.95
CA SER A 289 -13.82 5.77 12.15
C SER A 289 -13.30 5.53 10.72
N TRP A 290 -12.25 4.72 10.56
CA TRP A 290 -11.73 4.32 9.24
C TRP A 290 -12.74 3.49 8.46
N ILE A 291 -13.36 2.48 9.09
CA ILE A 291 -14.43 1.69 8.48
C ILE A 291 -15.58 2.58 8.01
N LYS A 292 -16.03 3.52 8.84
CA LYS A 292 -17.09 4.46 8.50
C LYS A 292 -16.71 5.36 7.32
N THR A 293 -15.49 5.87 7.28
CA THR A 293 -14.96 6.70 6.19
C THR A 293 -14.90 5.94 4.88
N LEU A 294 -14.37 4.72 4.89
CA LEU A 294 -14.27 3.85 3.72
C LEU A 294 -15.64 3.41 3.19
N LYS A 295 -16.62 3.17 4.08
CA LYS A 295 -18.00 2.86 3.68
C LYS A 295 -18.70 4.06 3.05
N ALA A 296 -18.38 5.27 3.49
CA ALA A 296 -18.99 6.51 2.97
C ALA A 296 -18.47 6.91 1.59
N ASP A 297 -17.19 6.66 1.29
CA ASP A 297 -16.59 6.91 -0.02
C ASP A 297 -15.65 5.77 -0.41
N LYS A 298 -16.18 4.82 -1.19
CA LYS A 298 -15.42 3.65 -1.66
C LYS A 298 -14.28 3.98 -2.63
N LYS A 299 -14.22 5.20 -3.14
CA LYS A 299 -13.15 5.68 -4.02
C LYS A 299 -12.03 6.40 -3.25
N ILE A 300 -12.26 6.68 -1.96
CA ILE A 300 -11.29 7.41 -1.15
C ILE A 300 -9.95 6.68 -1.09
N LEU A 301 -9.97 5.35 -0.93
CA LEU A 301 -8.76 4.54 -0.86
C LEU A 301 -7.87 4.73 -2.09
N PHE A 302 -8.46 4.73 -3.28
CA PHE A 302 -7.70 4.91 -4.52
C PHE A 302 -7.10 6.30 -4.61
N LYS A 303 -7.87 7.33 -4.23
CA LYS A 303 -7.36 8.71 -4.16
C LYS A 303 -6.19 8.83 -3.18
N LEU A 304 -6.29 8.19 -2.01
CA LEU A 304 -5.25 8.22 -1.00
C LEU A 304 -3.97 7.52 -1.47
N LEU A 305 -4.10 6.35 -2.09
CA LEU A 305 -2.98 5.56 -2.59
C LEU A 305 -2.33 6.17 -3.85
N THR A 306 -3.04 6.97 -4.64
CA THR A 306 -2.49 7.66 -5.81
C THR A 306 -1.88 9.03 -5.48
N GLN A 307 -2.25 9.63 -4.35
CA GLN A 307 -1.64 10.87 -3.86
C GLN A 307 -0.34 10.65 -3.07
N SER A 308 -0.02 9.40 -2.74
CA SER A 308 1.18 9.02 -2.01
C SER A 308 2.35 8.58 -2.90
N ASN A 309 2.21 8.68 -4.23
CA ASN A 309 3.25 8.37 -5.21
C ASN A 309 3.88 9.65 -5.79
#